data_ec6051b9b39463bb4f6b811aecd6fd73
#
_entry.id   ec6051b9b39463bb4f6b811aecd6fd73
#
_cell.length_a   1.000
_cell.length_b   1.000
_cell.length_c   1.000
_cell.angle_alpha   90.00
_cell.angle_beta   90.00
_cell.angle_gamma   90.00
#
_symmetry.space_group_name_H-M   'P 1'
#
loop_
_entity.id
_entity.type
_entity.pdbx_description
1 polymer ?
#
loop_
_entity_poly.entity_id
_entity_poly.type
_entity_poly.pdbx_seq_one_letter_code
_entity_poly.pdbx_strand_id
1 'polypeptide(L)'
;DSDVYAEEAGWTFDSKNEYIKLTYDKCFSFELGKTRNENGTFIARKRGEKCPHCGCELVDILVLDGRDERFAFLGLDGIITASCCPNCVTLSEGISNRFTLDGKSEILEYDGTDENYYSDEYLNAMAENRLVISEKERPLFYGAFNNDVNTIGGFANWVQDWEYRECPECGRKMKYLAQI
;
A
#
# COMPACT_ATOMS: atom_id res chain seq x y z
N ASP A 1 24.22 15.29 1.48
CA ASP A 1 24.11 14.08 2.31
C ASP A 1 23.09 14.19 3.46
N SER A 2 22.60 15.40 3.80
CA SER A 2 21.55 15.59 4.83
C SER A 2 20.20 15.04 4.39
N ASP A 3 19.89 15.04 3.10
CA ASP A 3 18.61 14.64 2.55
C ASP A 3 18.38 13.12 2.67
N VAL A 4 19.44 12.35 2.62
CA VAL A 4 19.42 10.89 2.79
C VAL A 4 18.92 10.50 4.17
N TYR A 5 19.41 11.15 5.21
CA TYR A 5 18.97 10.88 6.60
C TYR A 5 17.56 11.40 6.89
N ALA A 6 17.11 12.40 6.15
CA ALA A 6 15.75 12.92 6.29
C ALA A 6 14.72 11.90 5.84
N GLU A 7 14.90 11.29 4.67
CA GLU A 7 13.98 10.25 4.16
C GLU A 7 13.99 9.01 5.05
N GLU A 8 15.15 8.58 5.57
CA GLU A 8 15.24 7.52 6.56
C GLU A 8 14.36 7.83 7.80
N ALA A 9 14.39 9.06 8.26
CA ALA A 9 13.56 9.53 9.38
C ALA A 9 12.09 9.80 9.00
N GLY A 10 11.68 9.55 7.76
CA GLY A 10 10.32 9.65 7.29
C GLY A 10 9.85 11.05 6.90
N TRP A 11 10.75 11.91 6.46
CA TRP A 11 10.43 13.24 5.97
C TRP A 11 11.40 13.70 4.87
N THR A 12 11.03 14.74 4.14
CA THR A 12 11.84 15.36 3.09
C THR A 12 11.51 16.84 2.95
N PHE A 13 12.18 17.53 2.03
CA PHE A 13 11.81 18.87 1.59
C PHE A 13 11.28 18.84 0.15
N ASP A 14 10.32 19.68 -0.14
CA ASP A 14 9.87 19.88 -1.51
C ASP A 14 10.79 20.84 -2.30
N SER A 15 10.44 21.09 -3.56
CA SER A 15 11.18 22.01 -4.44
C SER A 15 11.21 23.48 -3.96
N LYS A 16 10.36 23.84 -2.98
CA LYS A 16 10.31 25.14 -2.34
C LYS A 16 11.02 25.16 -1.00
N ASN A 17 11.68 24.07 -0.63
CA ASN A 17 12.32 23.85 0.66
C ASN A 17 11.32 23.86 1.84
N GLU A 18 10.07 23.43 1.58
CA GLU A 18 9.07 23.22 2.61
C GLU A 18 9.15 21.78 3.14
N TYR A 19 9.02 21.62 4.45
CA TYR A 19 9.04 20.33 5.12
C TYR A 19 7.84 19.46 4.70
N ILE A 20 8.10 18.24 4.28
CA ILE A 20 7.08 17.24 3.96
C ILE A 20 7.29 16.00 4.84
N LYS A 21 6.28 15.63 5.59
CA LYS A 21 6.25 14.38 6.34
C LYS A 21 5.80 13.23 5.46
N LEU A 22 6.62 12.19 5.37
CA LEU A 22 6.39 11.00 4.55
C LEU A 22 5.71 9.84 5.29
N THR A 23 5.46 10.01 6.58
CA THR A 23 4.92 9.00 7.50
C THR A 23 3.75 9.56 8.30
N TYR A 24 3.12 8.72 9.12
CA TYR A 24 2.03 9.12 10.00
C TYR A 24 2.40 8.93 11.47
N ASP A 25 1.81 9.75 12.37
CA ASP A 25 2.04 9.69 13.82
C ASP A 25 1.22 8.61 14.51
N LYS A 26 0.34 7.94 13.78
CA LYS A 26 -0.48 6.85 14.27
C LYS A 26 -0.31 5.62 13.40
N CYS A 27 -0.47 4.47 14.02
CA CYS A 27 -0.30 3.18 13.37
C CYS A 27 -1.29 2.16 13.94
N PHE A 28 -1.94 1.43 13.05
CA PHE A 28 -2.77 0.28 13.41
C PHE A 28 -2.18 -0.97 12.76
N SER A 29 -2.10 -2.06 13.51
CA SER A 29 -1.76 -3.36 12.93
C SER A 29 -3.01 -4.01 12.35
N PHE A 30 -2.80 -4.93 11.42
CA PHE A 30 -3.86 -5.79 10.95
C PHE A 30 -3.36 -7.21 10.75
N GLU A 31 -4.30 -8.15 10.73
CA GLU A 31 -4.06 -9.56 10.45
C GLU A 31 -4.89 -10.00 9.26
N LEU A 32 -4.44 -11.05 8.59
CA LEU A 32 -5.22 -11.72 7.57
C LEU A 32 -6.15 -12.72 8.26
N GLY A 33 -7.45 -12.56 8.05
CA GLY A 33 -8.47 -13.42 8.65
C GLY A 33 -9.56 -13.76 7.66
N LYS A 34 -10.33 -14.81 7.96
CA LYS A 34 -11.50 -15.19 7.16
C LYS A 34 -12.76 -14.41 7.54
N THR A 35 -12.74 -13.69 8.63
CA THR A 35 -13.87 -12.89 9.09
C THR A 35 -14.04 -11.69 8.17
N ARG A 36 -15.25 -11.48 7.70
CA ARG A 36 -15.57 -10.31 6.86
C ARG A 36 -15.39 -9.04 7.68
N ASN A 37 -14.49 -8.15 7.24
CA ASN A 37 -14.39 -6.83 7.83
C ASN A 37 -15.62 -6.02 7.41
N GLU A 38 -16.42 -5.57 8.38
CA GLU A 38 -17.63 -4.79 8.14
C GLU A 38 -17.33 -3.43 7.49
N ASN A 39 -16.11 -2.94 7.63
CA ASN A 39 -15.68 -1.62 7.15
C ASN A 39 -15.21 -1.61 5.68
N GLY A 40 -15.46 -2.69 4.92
CA GLY A 40 -15.16 -2.70 3.48
C GLY A 40 -13.67 -2.77 3.10
N THR A 41 -12.79 -3.03 4.06
CA THR A 41 -11.37 -3.20 3.81
C THR A 41 -11.07 -4.62 3.35
N PHE A 42 -10.40 -4.76 2.19
CA PHE A 42 -10.12 -6.03 1.53
C PHE A 42 -8.65 -6.16 1.18
N ILE A 43 -8.21 -7.42 1.03
CA ILE A 43 -6.94 -7.76 0.41
C ILE A 43 -7.18 -8.64 -0.80
N ALA A 44 -6.38 -8.43 -1.85
CA ALA A 44 -6.37 -9.23 -3.07
C ALA A 44 -7.75 -9.47 -3.70
N ARG A 45 -8.64 -8.47 -3.66
CA ARG A 45 -9.96 -8.55 -4.30
C ARG A 45 -9.78 -8.64 -5.82
N LYS A 46 -10.29 -9.70 -6.43
CA LYS A 46 -10.21 -9.90 -7.87
C LYS A 46 -10.98 -8.84 -8.66
N ARG A 47 -10.37 -8.33 -9.73
CA ARG A 47 -10.96 -7.30 -10.59
C ARG A 47 -11.76 -7.88 -11.77
N GLY A 48 -11.51 -9.13 -12.13
CA GLY A 48 -12.04 -9.74 -13.36
C GLY A 48 -11.32 -9.30 -14.63
N GLU A 49 -10.20 -8.60 -14.51
CA GLU A 49 -9.36 -8.12 -15.60
C GLU A 49 -8.04 -8.90 -15.61
N LYS A 50 -7.42 -9.04 -16.78
CA LYS A 50 -6.14 -9.74 -16.93
C LYS A 50 -5.01 -8.75 -17.16
N CYS A 51 -3.85 -9.05 -16.58
CA CYS A 51 -2.62 -8.31 -16.83
C CYS A 51 -2.24 -8.40 -18.31
N PRO A 52 -1.98 -7.29 -18.99
CA PRO A 52 -1.61 -7.30 -20.41
C PRO A 52 -0.24 -7.94 -20.67
N HIS A 53 0.62 -8.06 -19.66
CA HIS A 53 1.95 -8.65 -19.80
C HIS A 53 1.91 -10.17 -19.59
N CYS A 54 1.54 -10.64 -18.39
CA CYS A 54 1.64 -12.06 -18.02
C CYS A 54 0.31 -12.83 -18.02
N GLY A 55 -0.82 -12.16 -18.27
CA GLY A 55 -2.15 -12.79 -18.23
C GLY A 55 -2.67 -13.15 -16.83
N CYS A 56 -1.93 -12.87 -15.75
CA CYS A 56 -2.39 -13.03 -14.38
C CYS A 56 -3.62 -12.17 -14.12
N GLU A 57 -4.55 -12.61 -13.28
CA GLU A 57 -5.70 -11.80 -12.90
C GLU A 57 -5.25 -10.60 -12.05
N LEU A 58 -5.71 -9.41 -12.41
CA LEU A 58 -5.46 -8.20 -11.64
C LEU A 58 -6.25 -8.20 -10.33
N VAL A 59 -5.67 -7.65 -9.29
CA VAL A 59 -6.28 -7.57 -7.97
C VAL A 59 -6.23 -6.16 -7.40
N ASP A 60 -7.20 -5.83 -6.57
CA ASP A 60 -7.09 -4.72 -5.62
C ASP A 60 -6.37 -5.25 -4.39
N ILE A 61 -5.08 -4.97 -4.28
CA ILE A 61 -4.25 -5.50 -3.20
C ILE A 61 -4.64 -4.93 -1.84
N LEU A 62 -5.11 -3.69 -1.82
CA LEU A 62 -5.63 -3.02 -0.65
C LEU A 62 -6.85 -2.20 -1.02
N VAL A 63 -7.93 -2.36 -0.26
CA VAL A 63 -9.09 -1.46 -0.27
C VAL A 63 -9.26 -0.94 1.15
N LEU A 64 -9.18 0.37 1.36
CA LEU A 64 -9.23 1.00 2.67
C LEU A 64 -10.33 2.06 2.70
N ASP A 65 -11.25 1.94 3.66
CA ASP A 65 -12.24 2.99 3.94
C ASP A 65 -11.66 4.00 4.94
N GLY A 66 -11.23 5.15 4.44
CA GLY A 66 -10.64 6.22 5.25
C GLY A 66 -11.63 6.91 6.20
N ARG A 67 -12.94 6.62 6.09
CA ARG A 67 -13.98 7.16 6.99
C ARG A 67 -14.09 6.36 8.29
N ASP A 68 -13.41 5.21 8.41
CA ASP A 68 -13.27 4.51 9.68
C ASP A 68 -12.56 5.44 10.68
N GLU A 69 -13.14 5.62 11.87
CA GLU A 69 -12.62 6.54 12.90
C GLU A 69 -11.17 6.25 13.29
N ARG A 70 -10.73 4.98 13.19
CA ARG A 70 -9.35 4.57 13.43
C ARG A 70 -8.38 5.19 12.41
N PHE A 71 -8.87 5.51 11.21
CA PHE A 71 -8.08 6.08 10.11
C PHE A 71 -8.26 7.58 9.92
N ALA A 72 -8.94 8.27 10.83
CA ALA A 72 -9.14 9.72 10.75
C ALA A 72 -7.81 10.49 10.59
N PHE A 73 -6.70 9.96 11.12
CA PHE A 73 -5.37 10.54 11.00
C PHE A 73 -4.81 10.54 9.55
N LEU A 74 -5.35 9.72 8.67
CA LEU A 74 -4.96 9.71 7.25
C LEU A 74 -5.50 10.94 6.50
N GLY A 75 -6.57 11.56 7.02
CA GLY A 75 -7.22 12.71 6.39
C GLY A 75 -7.95 12.35 5.09
N LEU A 76 -8.44 11.11 4.96
CA LEU A 76 -9.11 10.58 3.78
C LEU A 76 -10.61 10.46 4.05
N ASP A 77 -11.44 11.18 3.29
CA ASP A 77 -12.91 11.10 3.36
C ASP A 77 -13.44 10.27 2.18
N GLY A 78 -13.20 8.97 2.24
CA GLY A 78 -13.65 8.05 1.20
C GLY A 78 -12.87 6.75 1.19
N ILE A 79 -13.10 5.98 0.13
CA ILE A 79 -12.46 4.69 -0.08
C ILE A 79 -11.30 4.87 -1.05
N ILE A 80 -10.13 4.41 -0.67
CA ILE A 80 -8.97 4.30 -1.55
C ILE A 80 -8.72 2.85 -1.91
N THR A 81 -8.23 2.63 -3.12
CA THR A 81 -7.93 1.30 -3.65
C THR A 81 -6.55 1.32 -4.30
N ALA A 82 -5.68 0.41 -3.89
CA ALA A 82 -4.43 0.12 -4.56
C ALA A 82 -4.55 -1.18 -5.34
N SER A 83 -4.29 -1.13 -6.64
CA SER A 83 -4.44 -2.26 -7.54
C SER A 83 -3.10 -2.66 -8.15
N CYS A 84 -2.93 -3.94 -8.44
CA CYS A 84 -1.72 -4.41 -9.10
C CYS A 84 -1.94 -5.73 -9.86
N CYS A 85 -0.95 -6.08 -10.67
CA CYS A 85 -0.71 -7.46 -11.05
C CYS A 85 0.14 -8.11 -9.96
N PRO A 86 -0.33 -9.12 -9.23
CA PRO A 86 0.42 -9.73 -8.13
C PRO A 86 1.70 -10.43 -8.61
N ASN A 87 1.74 -10.83 -9.87
CA ASN A 87 2.92 -11.44 -10.48
C ASN A 87 3.97 -10.39 -10.90
N CYS A 88 3.55 -9.36 -11.63
CA CYS A 88 4.49 -8.35 -12.13
C CYS A 88 5.04 -7.45 -11.03
N VAL A 89 4.26 -7.17 -9.97
CA VAL A 89 4.71 -6.28 -8.88
C VAL A 89 5.94 -6.82 -8.15
N THR A 90 6.15 -8.14 -8.14
CA THR A 90 7.31 -8.76 -7.50
C THR A 90 8.59 -8.64 -8.32
N LEU A 91 8.47 -8.31 -9.61
CA LEU A 91 9.56 -8.25 -10.58
C LEU A 91 9.80 -6.84 -11.14
N SER A 92 8.88 -5.92 -10.86
CA SER A 92 8.97 -4.51 -11.29
C SER A 92 9.48 -3.62 -10.17
N GLU A 93 9.90 -2.42 -10.53
CA GLU A 93 10.24 -1.38 -9.55
C GLU A 93 9.02 -0.83 -8.77
N GLY A 94 7.84 -1.35 -9.06
CA GLY A 94 6.57 -0.98 -8.43
C GLY A 94 5.50 -0.65 -9.46
N ILE A 95 4.25 -0.64 -9.01
CA ILE A 95 3.08 -0.33 -9.84
C ILE A 95 2.38 0.90 -9.26
N SER A 96 2.24 1.92 -10.09
CA SER A 96 1.55 3.15 -9.71
C SER A 96 0.06 3.09 -10.04
N ASN A 97 -0.75 3.73 -9.20
CA ASN A 97 -2.19 3.81 -9.39
C ASN A 97 -2.67 5.26 -9.36
N ARG A 98 -3.62 5.58 -10.23
CA ARG A 98 -4.50 6.73 -10.06
C ARG A 98 -5.77 6.24 -9.40
N PHE A 99 -6.18 6.85 -8.30
CA PHE A 99 -7.40 6.47 -7.59
C PHE A 99 -8.29 7.67 -7.31
N THR A 100 -9.56 7.38 -7.05
CA THR A 100 -10.55 8.35 -6.59
C THR A 100 -11.12 7.89 -5.24
N LEU A 101 -11.64 8.83 -4.45
CA LEU A 101 -12.16 8.53 -3.10
C LEU A 101 -13.49 7.75 -3.08
N ASP A 102 -14.00 7.38 -4.25
CA ASP A 102 -15.13 6.45 -4.40
C ASP A 102 -14.70 4.97 -4.52
N GLY A 103 -13.41 4.68 -4.35
CA GLY A 103 -12.85 3.34 -4.37
C GLY A 103 -12.47 2.82 -5.76
N LYS A 104 -12.47 3.67 -6.79
CA LYS A 104 -11.98 3.29 -8.11
C LYS A 104 -10.46 3.47 -8.17
N SER A 105 -9.82 2.56 -8.90
CA SER A 105 -8.37 2.58 -9.13
C SER A 105 -8.07 2.21 -10.57
N GLU A 106 -7.19 2.99 -11.19
CA GLU A 106 -6.61 2.75 -12.51
C GLU A 106 -5.14 2.42 -12.33
N ILE A 107 -4.71 1.28 -12.83
CA ILE A 107 -3.28 0.91 -12.85
C ILE A 107 -2.63 1.68 -14.00
N LEU A 108 -1.60 2.44 -13.69
CA LEU A 108 -0.81 3.15 -14.70
C LEU A 108 0.14 2.19 -15.41
N GLU A 109 0.73 2.63 -16.52
CA GLU A 109 1.72 1.85 -17.26
C GLU A 109 2.87 1.40 -16.34
N TYR A 110 3.28 0.14 -16.46
CA TYR A 110 4.34 -0.48 -15.69
C TYR A 110 5.09 -1.53 -16.50
N ASP A 111 6.31 -1.79 -16.12
CA ASP A 111 7.10 -2.88 -16.69
C ASP A 111 6.61 -4.22 -16.14
N GLY A 112 6.37 -5.15 -17.05
CA GLY A 112 5.85 -6.47 -16.72
C GLY A 112 6.73 -7.61 -17.21
N THR A 113 6.35 -8.82 -16.89
CA THR A 113 6.96 -10.06 -17.39
C THR A 113 5.93 -10.85 -18.19
N ASP A 114 6.37 -11.61 -19.18
CA ASP A 114 5.54 -12.53 -19.96
C ASP A 114 5.32 -13.88 -19.25
N GLU A 115 6.05 -14.15 -18.18
CA GLU A 115 5.92 -15.37 -17.38
C GLU A 115 4.95 -15.13 -16.21
N ASN A 116 4.01 -16.07 -16.01
CA ASN A 116 3.06 -16.03 -14.89
C ASN A 116 3.36 -17.15 -13.90
N TYR A 117 3.80 -16.77 -12.70
CA TYR A 117 4.13 -17.69 -11.61
C TYR A 117 2.98 -17.89 -10.61
N TYR A 118 1.85 -17.17 -10.77
CA TYR A 118 0.71 -17.23 -9.86
C TYR A 118 -0.40 -18.12 -10.44
N SER A 119 -0.77 -19.16 -9.71
CA SER A 119 -1.91 -20.00 -10.06
C SER A 119 -3.23 -19.35 -9.66
N ASP A 120 -4.30 -19.70 -10.39
CA ASP A 120 -5.66 -19.27 -10.01
C ASP A 120 -6.07 -19.76 -8.61
N GLU A 121 -5.59 -20.93 -8.18
CA GLU A 121 -5.82 -21.49 -6.86
C GLU A 121 -5.21 -20.59 -5.77
N TYR A 122 -3.97 -20.13 -5.96
CA TYR A 122 -3.30 -19.22 -5.05
C TYR A 122 -4.02 -17.87 -4.95
N LEU A 123 -4.42 -17.30 -6.08
CA LEU A 123 -5.17 -16.04 -6.13
C LEU A 123 -6.55 -16.16 -5.47
N ASN A 124 -7.22 -17.31 -5.62
CA ASN A 124 -8.48 -17.57 -4.93
C ASN A 124 -8.28 -17.64 -3.42
N ALA A 125 -7.24 -18.33 -2.95
CA ALA A 125 -6.91 -18.43 -1.53
C ALA A 125 -6.58 -17.05 -0.93
N MET A 126 -5.84 -16.21 -1.64
CA MET A 126 -5.57 -14.83 -1.23
C MET A 126 -6.87 -14.01 -1.13
N ALA A 127 -7.74 -14.12 -2.12
CA ALA A 127 -9.00 -13.36 -2.18
C ALA A 127 -10.03 -13.76 -1.10
N GLU A 128 -9.87 -14.91 -0.47
CA GLU A 128 -10.67 -15.32 0.70
C GLU A 128 -10.31 -14.57 1.98
N ASN A 129 -9.10 -14.04 2.06
CA ASN A 129 -8.64 -13.32 3.23
C ASN A 129 -9.28 -11.92 3.30
N ARG A 130 -9.36 -11.41 4.52
CA ARG A 130 -9.82 -10.07 4.85
C ARG A 130 -8.83 -9.44 5.80
N LEU A 131 -8.77 -8.11 5.80
CA LEU A 131 -7.98 -7.39 6.79
C LEU A 131 -8.79 -7.22 8.06
N VAL A 132 -8.30 -7.80 9.15
CA VAL A 132 -8.84 -7.61 10.49
C VAL A 132 -7.95 -6.59 11.20
N ILE A 133 -8.46 -5.35 11.31
CA ILE A 133 -7.72 -4.23 11.84
C ILE A 133 -7.83 -4.22 13.38
N SER A 134 -6.71 -3.97 14.06
CA SER A 134 -6.68 -3.86 15.51
C SER A 134 -7.60 -2.74 16.02
N GLU A 135 -8.26 -2.99 17.16
CA GLU A 135 -9.10 -1.99 17.84
C GLU A 135 -8.27 -0.88 18.50
N LYS A 136 -7.02 -1.17 18.82
CA LYS A 136 -6.12 -0.25 19.50
C LYS A 136 -5.00 0.19 18.58
N GLU A 137 -4.66 1.48 18.70
CA GLU A 137 -3.45 2.05 18.13
C GLU A 137 -2.22 1.28 18.61
N ARG A 138 -1.33 0.99 17.69
CA ARG A 138 -0.05 0.37 17.97
C ARG A 138 0.98 1.45 18.28
N PRO A 139 1.89 1.25 19.25
CA PRO A 139 3.04 2.11 19.43
C PRO A 139 3.85 2.24 18.15
N LEU A 140 4.24 3.45 17.81
CA LEU A 140 5.14 3.68 16.69
C LEU A 140 6.48 3.01 16.98
N PHE A 141 6.95 2.25 16.01
CA PHE A 141 8.26 1.63 16.07
C PHE A 141 9.07 2.13 14.87
N TYR A 142 10.17 2.79 15.16
CA TYR A 142 11.18 3.16 14.19
C TYR A 142 12.34 2.18 14.29
N GLY A 143 12.55 1.39 13.27
CA GLY A 143 13.67 0.46 13.24
C GLY A 143 13.52 -0.56 12.11
N ALA A 144 14.62 -0.85 11.46
CA ALA A 144 14.70 -1.92 10.48
C ALA A 144 14.46 -3.28 11.15
N PHE A 145 13.88 -4.22 10.40
CA PHE A 145 13.76 -5.64 10.76
C PHE A 145 12.70 -6.04 11.81
N ASN A 146 11.68 -5.23 12.03
CA ASN A 146 10.50 -5.71 12.77
C ASN A 146 9.49 -6.36 11.79
N ASN A 147 9.85 -7.50 11.25
CA ASN A 147 9.35 -8.08 10.01
C ASN A 147 7.95 -8.70 10.07
N ASP A 148 7.29 -8.73 11.20
CA ASP A 148 6.13 -9.62 11.37
C ASP A 148 4.79 -8.89 11.45
N VAL A 149 4.71 -7.60 11.08
CA VAL A 149 3.48 -6.87 11.33
C VAL A 149 3.06 -6.04 10.12
N ASN A 150 1.93 -6.44 9.57
CA ASN A 150 1.19 -5.61 8.61
C ASN A 150 0.63 -4.38 9.31
N THR A 151 0.79 -3.20 8.71
CA THR A 151 0.40 -1.93 9.34
C THR A 151 -0.27 -0.98 8.37
N ILE A 152 -1.13 -0.13 8.94
CA ILE A 152 -1.69 1.06 8.28
C ILE A 152 -1.23 2.27 9.08
N GLY A 153 -0.60 3.24 8.40
CA GLY A 153 0.06 4.37 9.02
C GLY A 153 1.40 4.02 9.67
N GLY A 154 1.97 4.97 10.42
CA GLY A 154 3.28 4.82 11.04
C GLY A 154 4.42 4.90 10.04
N PHE A 155 5.45 4.11 10.28
CA PHE A 155 6.66 4.01 9.46
C PHE A 155 6.66 2.70 8.69
N ALA A 156 7.19 2.73 7.46
CA ALA A 156 7.45 1.51 6.71
C ALA A 156 8.57 0.70 7.39
N ASN A 157 8.43 -0.61 7.35
CA ASN A 157 9.46 -1.53 7.79
C ASN A 157 10.33 -1.91 6.59
N TRP A 158 11.35 -1.13 6.31
CA TRP A 158 12.23 -1.33 5.18
C TRP A 158 13.10 -2.58 5.38
N VAL A 159 13.16 -3.43 4.37
CA VAL A 159 13.97 -4.66 4.41
C VAL A 159 15.43 -4.37 4.06
N GLN A 160 15.64 -3.36 3.20
CA GLN A 160 16.96 -2.91 2.78
C GLN A 160 17.04 -1.39 2.95
N ASP A 161 17.10 -0.66 1.84
CA ASP A 161 17.13 0.80 1.86
C ASP A 161 15.71 1.37 1.89
N TRP A 162 15.53 2.56 2.45
CA TRP A 162 14.26 3.27 2.39
C TRP A 162 14.01 3.79 0.98
N GLU A 163 12.77 3.65 0.52
CA GLU A 163 12.40 3.98 -0.85
C GLU A 163 11.02 4.65 -0.92
N TYR A 164 10.98 5.97 -0.71
CA TYR A 164 9.79 6.76 -0.94
C TYR A 164 9.69 7.12 -2.42
N ARG A 165 8.74 6.54 -3.11
CA ARG A 165 8.50 6.75 -4.54
C ARG A 165 7.99 8.16 -4.83
N GLU A 166 8.34 8.67 -6.00
CA GLU A 166 7.78 9.92 -6.50
C GLU A 166 6.45 9.65 -7.21
N CYS A 167 5.50 10.57 -7.04
CA CYS A 167 4.26 10.56 -7.78
C CYS A 167 4.55 10.81 -9.26
N PRO A 168 4.15 9.92 -10.19
CA PRO A 168 4.45 10.08 -11.61
C PRO A 168 3.75 11.29 -12.25
N GLU A 169 2.73 11.84 -11.61
CA GLU A 169 2.01 13.02 -12.12
C GLU A 169 2.59 14.35 -11.65
N CYS A 170 3.07 14.44 -10.42
CA CYS A 170 3.51 15.72 -9.84
C CYS A 170 4.96 15.73 -9.34
N GLY A 171 5.68 14.61 -9.42
CA GLY A 171 7.09 14.48 -9.00
C GLY A 171 7.34 14.60 -7.49
N ARG A 172 6.29 14.74 -6.66
CA ARG A 172 6.47 14.80 -5.20
C ARG A 172 6.60 13.41 -4.62
N LYS A 173 7.43 13.27 -3.59
CA LYS A 173 7.52 12.02 -2.81
C LYS A 173 6.14 11.65 -2.26
N MET A 174 5.79 10.40 -2.45
CA MET A 174 4.53 9.85 -1.93
C MET A 174 4.70 9.47 -0.47
N LYS A 175 3.65 9.70 0.29
CA LYS A 175 3.59 9.34 1.71
C LYS A 175 3.34 7.85 1.87
N TYR A 176 4.05 7.21 2.79
CA TYR A 176 3.80 5.83 3.17
C TYR A 176 2.38 5.69 3.74
N LEU A 177 1.65 4.69 3.30
CA LEU A 177 0.27 4.44 3.76
C LEU A 177 0.15 3.16 4.56
N ALA A 178 0.62 2.06 4.01
CA ALA A 178 0.44 0.74 4.58
C ALA A 178 1.53 -0.23 4.11
N GLN A 179 1.73 -1.28 4.86
CA GLN A 179 2.57 -2.43 4.53
C GLN A 179 1.78 -3.72 4.76
N ILE A 180 1.88 -4.63 3.78
CA ILE A 180 1.19 -5.93 3.77
C ILE A 180 2.22 -7.04 3.65
#